data_2d69a8aa25ca444948db84d8ebd0b8af
#
_entry.id   2d69a8aa25ca444948db84d8ebd0b8af
#
_cell.length_a   1.000
_cell.length_b   1.000
_cell.length_c   1.000
_cell.angle_alpha   90.00
_cell.angle_beta   90.00
_cell.angle_gamma   90.00
#
_symmetry.space_group_name_H-M   'P 1'
#
loop_
_entity.id
_entity.type
_entity.pdbx_description
1 polymer ?
#
loop_
_entity_poly.entity_id
_entity_poly.type
_entity_poly.pdbx_seq_one_letter_code
_entity_poly.pdbx_strand_id
1 'polypeptide(L)'
;MDGNAMRVDVLVVGAGFSGAVVAERLASHGRKVLVIDKRPHIGGNAYDRPDEHGILVHPYGPHIFHTNGMRIARYLSRFTDWRFYEHRVRAKVGDRFVPIPINIDTVNRVYGLSLTEETVAAFFESVREPRSPIKTSEDVVLNAVGRDLYEKFFRG
;
A
#
# COMPACT_ATOMS: atom_id res chain seq x y z
N MET A 1 -39.78 -10.83 -29.24
CA MET A 1 -38.67 -10.03 -28.66
C MET A 1 -37.39 -10.80 -28.87
N ASP A 2 -36.75 -10.55 -30.03
CA ASP A 2 -35.48 -11.22 -30.33
C ASP A 2 -34.41 -10.54 -29.46
N GLY A 3 -34.15 -11.16 -28.30
CA GLY A 3 -33.08 -10.75 -27.44
C GLY A 3 -31.76 -10.97 -28.17
N ASN A 4 -31.17 -9.88 -28.65
CA ASN A 4 -29.83 -9.90 -29.24
C ASN A 4 -28.82 -10.30 -28.18
N ALA A 5 -28.65 -11.61 -27.97
CA ALA A 5 -27.72 -12.16 -27.00
C ALA A 5 -26.29 -11.79 -27.41
N MET A 6 -25.63 -10.98 -26.61
CA MET A 6 -24.23 -10.60 -26.81
C MET A 6 -23.36 -11.86 -26.72
N ARG A 7 -22.76 -12.29 -27.84
CA ARG A 7 -21.81 -13.42 -27.86
C ARG A 7 -20.41 -12.88 -27.57
N VAL A 8 -19.81 -13.41 -26.52
CA VAL A 8 -18.43 -13.10 -26.10
C VAL A 8 -17.63 -14.38 -26.03
N ASP A 9 -16.32 -14.31 -26.23
CA ASP A 9 -15.42 -15.45 -26.13
C ASP A 9 -15.00 -15.65 -24.67
N VAL A 10 -14.87 -14.56 -23.90
CA VAL A 10 -14.38 -14.60 -22.52
C VAL A 10 -15.16 -13.60 -21.65
N LEU A 11 -15.56 -14.07 -20.48
CA LEU A 11 -16.08 -13.23 -19.40
C LEU A 11 -15.00 -13.04 -18.34
N VAL A 12 -14.66 -11.79 -18.03
CA VAL A 12 -13.74 -11.42 -16.96
C VAL A 12 -14.56 -10.83 -15.81
N VAL A 13 -14.48 -11.43 -14.64
CA VAL A 13 -15.17 -10.96 -13.43
C VAL A 13 -14.20 -10.17 -12.56
N GLY A 14 -14.46 -8.89 -12.40
CA GLY A 14 -13.62 -7.92 -11.69
C GLY A 14 -12.86 -6.98 -12.63
N ALA A 15 -13.10 -5.68 -12.50
CA ALA A 15 -12.49 -4.61 -13.28
C ALA A 15 -11.33 -3.88 -12.55
N GLY A 16 -10.67 -4.58 -11.63
CA GLY A 16 -9.41 -4.13 -11.03
C GLY A 16 -8.22 -4.36 -11.97
N PHE A 17 -6.99 -4.10 -11.51
CA PHE A 17 -5.78 -4.22 -12.33
C PHE A 17 -5.64 -5.60 -13.01
N SER A 18 -5.82 -6.68 -12.25
CA SER A 18 -5.68 -8.04 -12.79
C SER A 18 -6.68 -8.32 -13.92
N GLY A 19 -7.96 -8.00 -13.68
CA GLY A 19 -9.01 -8.19 -14.70
C GLY A 19 -8.80 -7.31 -15.92
N ALA A 20 -8.42 -6.06 -15.73
CA ALA A 20 -8.15 -5.13 -16.83
C ALA A 20 -6.97 -5.61 -17.69
N VAL A 21 -5.88 -6.09 -17.09
CA VAL A 21 -4.73 -6.64 -17.83
C VAL A 21 -5.10 -7.89 -18.61
N VAL A 22 -5.82 -8.83 -17.99
CA VAL A 22 -6.28 -10.04 -18.67
C VAL A 22 -7.19 -9.70 -19.84
N ALA A 23 -8.15 -8.80 -19.62
CA ALA A 23 -9.09 -8.37 -20.67
C ALA A 23 -8.36 -7.71 -21.84
N GLU A 24 -7.43 -6.78 -21.54
CA GLU A 24 -6.65 -6.08 -22.58
C GLU A 24 -5.80 -7.07 -23.39
N ARG A 25 -5.12 -8.00 -22.71
CA ARG A 25 -4.30 -9.00 -23.41
C ARG A 25 -5.12 -9.91 -24.30
N LEU A 26 -6.27 -10.38 -23.86
CA LEU A 26 -7.16 -11.22 -24.65
C LEU A 26 -7.75 -10.43 -25.85
N ALA A 27 -8.19 -9.20 -25.61
CA ALA A 27 -8.73 -8.35 -26.68
C ALA A 27 -7.67 -8.02 -27.74
N SER A 28 -6.43 -7.76 -27.31
CA SER A 28 -5.29 -7.54 -28.22
C SER A 28 -4.96 -8.77 -29.08
N HIS A 29 -5.43 -9.96 -28.68
CA HIS A 29 -5.33 -11.20 -29.46
C HIS A 29 -6.63 -11.56 -30.19
N GLY A 30 -7.50 -10.57 -30.40
CA GLY A 30 -8.72 -10.71 -31.20
C GLY A 30 -9.89 -11.40 -30.50
N ARG A 31 -9.83 -11.61 -29.17
CA ARG A 31 -10.95 -12.18 -28.43
C ARG A 31 -11.99 -11.13 -28.09
N LYS A 32 -13.26 -11.49 -28.17
CA LYS A 32 -14.37 -10.66 -27.68
C LYS A 32 -14.50 -10.87 -26.17
N VAL A 33 -14.17 -9.82 -25.40
CA VAL A 33 -14.12 -9.89 -23.93
C VAL A 33 -15.21 -9.03 -23.33
N LEU A 34 -15.97 -9.59 -22.38
CA LEU A 34 -16.87 -8.84 -21.50
C LEU A 34 -16.24 -8.77 -20.12
N VAL A 35 -16.14 -7.56 -19.57
CA VAL A 35 -15.70 -7.34 -18.18
C VAL A 35 -16.89 -6.92 -17.36
N ILE A 36 -17.09 -7.57 -16.21
CA ILE A 36 -18.13 -7.20 -15.24
C ILE A 36 -17.51 -6.96 -13.87
N ASP A 37 -18.07 -6.03 -13.13
CA ASP A 37 -17.69 -5.76 -11.74
C ASP A 37 -18.94 -5.54 -10.89
N LYS A 38 -18.87 -5.86 -9.59
CA LYS A 38 -19.94 -5.58 -8.65
C LYS A 38 -20.03 -4.10 -8.23
N ARG A 39 -18.92 -3.38 -8.39
CA ARG A 39 -18.83 -1.94 -8.06
C ARG A 39 -19.31 -1.10 -9.23
N PRO A 40 -19.86 0.10 -8.98
CA PRO A 40 -20.32 1.02 -10.03
C PRO A 40 -19.16 1.77 -10.72
N HIS A 41 -17.93 1.32 -10.55
CA HIS A 41 -16.71 1.92 -11.12
C HIS A 41 -15.68 0.86 -11.49
N ILE A 42 -14.78 1.19 -12.38
CA ILE A 42 -13.60 0.40 -12.74
C ILE A 42 -12.42 0.73 -11.81
N GLY A 43 -11.28 0.03 -11.97
CA GLY A 43 -10.05 0.30 -11.22
C GLY A 43 -9.91 -0.51 -9.93
N GLY A 44 -10.99 -1.15 -9.44
CA GLY A 44 -10.94 -1.93 -8.20
C GLY A 44 -10.54 -1.08 -6.99
N ASN A 45 -9.55 -1.53 -6.22
CA ASN A 45 -9.04 -0.76 -5.08
C ASN A 45 -8.11 0.40 -5.48
N ALA A 46 -7.71 0.48 -6.73
CA ALA A 46 -6.93 1.60 -7.26
C ALA A 46 -7.81 2.70 -7.88
N TYR A 47 -9.12 2.67 -7.57
CA TYR A 47 -10.05 3.69 -8.01
C TYR A 47 -9.85 5.00 -7.24
N ASP A 48 -9.76 6.09 -7.99
CA ASP A 48 -9.69 7.45 -7.47
C ASP A 48 -10.90 8.25 -7.93
N ARG A 49 -11.26 9.25 -7.18
CA ARG A 49 -12.26 10.24 -7.56
C ARG A 49 -11.98 11.58 -6.90
N PRO A 50 -12.36 12.68 -7.52
CA PRO A 50 -12.43 13.96 -6.81
C PRO A 50 -13.49 13.89 -5.69
N ASP A 51 -13.21 14.54 -4.57
CA ASP A 51 -14.20 14.83 -3.53
C ASP A 51 -15.05 16.07 -3.91
N GLU A 52 -15.88 16.53 -2.99
CA GLU A 52 -16.75 17.69 -3.16
C GLU A 52 -15.99 19.02 -3.35
N HIS A 53 -14.69 19.05 -2.99
CA HIS A 53 -13.81 20.20 -3.16
C HIS A 53 -12.88 20.08 -4.38
N GLY A 54 -13.05 19.01 -5.18
CA GLY A 54 -12.20 18.73 -6.35
C GLY A 54 -10.83 18.13 -6.02
N ILE A 55 -10.63 17.70 -4.78
CA ILE A 55 -9.38 17.04 -4.34
C ILE A 55 -9.45 15.57 -4.70
N LEU A 56 -8.42 15.06 -5.40
CA LEU A 56 -8.32 13.65 -5.73
C LEU A 56 -8.09 12.82 -4.48
N VAL A 57 -9.03 11.93 -4.18
CA VAL A 57 -9.00 11.05 -3.01
C VAL A 57 -8.94 9.57 -3.40
N HIS A 58 -8.34 8.77 -2.54
CA HIS A 58 -8.20 7.32 -2.67
C HIS A 58 -9.22 6.61 -1.75
N PRO A 59 -10.43 6.28 -2.23
CA PRO A 59 -11.51 5.75 -1.36
C PRO A 59 -11.18 4.43 -0.67
N TYR A 60 -10.24 3.66 -1.21
CA TYR A 60 -9.85 2.33 -0.71
C TYR A 60 -8.45 2.31 -0.08
N GLY A 61 -7.94 3.48 0.26
CA GLY A 61 -6.61 3.65 0.80
C GLY A 61 -5.54 3.97 -0.26
N PRO A 62 -4.38 4.46 0.17
CA PRO A 62 -3.31 4.89 -0.74
C PRO A 62 -2.81 3.71 -1.56
N HIS A 63 -2.66 3.94 -2.86
CA HIS A 63 -2.10 3.00 -3.81
C HIS A 63 -1.03 3.71 -4.64
N ILE A 64 0.18 3.21 -4.54
CA ILE A 64 1.35 3.76 -5.21
C ILE A 64 1.97 2.65 -6.02
N PHE A 65 2.19 2.92 -7.31
CA PHE A 65 2.87 1.96 -8.16
C PHE A 65 4.38 2.05 -7.95
N HIS A 66 4.99 0.95 -7.64
CA HIS A 66 6.45 0.79 -7.67
C HIS A 66 6.81 -0.58 -8.25
N THR A 67 7.90 -0.65 -9.00
CA THR A 67 8.39 -1.91 -9.57
C THR A 67 9.87 -1.81 -9.94
N ASN A 68 10.59 -2.92 -9.80
CA ASN A 68 11.92 -3.09 -10.36
C ASN A 68 11.88 -3.74 -11.77
N GLY A 69 10.69 -4.11 -12.23
CA GLY A 69 10.47 -4.78 -13.51
C GLY A 69 10.20 -3.82 -14.65
N MET A 70 11.22 -3.45 -15.44
CA MET A 70 11.07 -2.55 -16.58
C MET A 70 10.03 -2.99 -17.61
N ARG A 71 9.81 -4.30 -17.77
CA ARG A 71 8.77 -4.83 -18.65
C ARG A 71 7.37 -4.43 -18.18
N ILE A 72 7.13 -4.46 -16.86
CA ILE A 72 5.85 -4.07 -16.24
C ILE A 72 5.66 -2.56 -16.40
N ALA A 73 6.68 -1.77 -16.08
CA ALA A 73 6.63 -0.32 -16.24
C ALA A 73 6.31 0.08 -17.68
N ARG A 74 7.01 -0.46 -18.67
CA ARG A 74 6.76 -0.21 -20.10
C ARG A 74 5.35 -0.61 -20.54
N TYR A 75 4.85 -1.74 -20.05
CA TYR A 75 3.50 -2.17 -20.37
C TYR A 75 2.45 -1.19 -19.86
N LEU A 76 2.54 -0.79 -18.60
CA LEU A 76 1.59 0.12 -17.96
C LEU A 76 1.69 1.56 -18.51
N SER A 77 2.88 2.02 -18.90
CA SER A 77 3.09 3.33 -19.54
C SER A 77 2.38 3.51 -20.88
N ARG A 78 1.80 2.44 -21.43
CA ARG A 78 0.94 2.52 -22.63
C ARG A 78 -0.45 3.11 -22.31
N PHE A 79 -0.83 3.13 -21.05
CA PHE A 79 -2.19 3.45 -20.60
C PHE A 79 -2.25 4.65 -19.66
N THR A 80 -1.11 5.11 -19.14
CA THR A 80 -1.07 6.22 -18.20
C THR A 80 0.24 6.98 -18.29
N ASP A 81 0.19 8.25 -17.92
CA ASP A 81 1.34 9.06 -17.59
C ASP A 81 1.67 8.94 -16.11
N TRP A 82 2.96 8.88 -15.78
CA TRP A 82 3.42 8.72 -14.42
C TRP A 82 3.67 10.07 -13.78
N ARG A 83 3.15 10.24 -12.55
CA ARG A 83 3.54 11.32 -11.68
C ARG A 83 4.54 10.78 -10.66
N PHE A 84 5.72 11.37 -10.61
CA PHE A 84 6.69 11.03 -9.58
C PHE A 84 6.13 11.42 -8.20
N TYR A 85 6.19 10.48 -7.27
CA TYR A 85 5.69 10.67 -5.92
C TYR A 85 6.55 9.92 -4.91
N GLU A 86 7.02 10.63 -3.90
CA GLU A 86 7.75 10.06 -2.77
C GLU A 86 6.81 9.99 -1.55
N HIS A 87 6.44 8.78 -1.16
CA HIS A 87 5.52 8.56 -0.05
C HIS A 87 6.24 8.66 1.28
N ARG A 88 5.82 9.62 2.13
CA ARG A 88 6.37 9.84 3.47
C ARG A 88 5.27 9.66 4.50
N VAL A 89 5.21 8.48 5.09
CA VAL A 89 4.26 8.21 6.17
C VAL A 89 4.74 8.83 7.47
N ARG A 90 3.81 9.39 8.23
CA ARG A 90 4.06 9.93 9.56
C ARG A 90 3.02 9.41 10.54
N ALA A 91 3.46 9.07 11.76
CA ALA A 91 2.60 8.79 12.89
C ALA A 91 2.50 10.02 13.79
N LYS A 92 1.31 10.26 14.36
CA LYS A 92 1.12 11.25 15.42
C LYS A 92 1.34 10.54 16.76
N VAL A 93 2.34 10.98 17.51
CA VAL A 93 2.66 10.49 18.86
C VAL A 93 2.62 11.68 19.82
N GLY A 94 1.59 11.72 20.68
CA GLY A 94 1.29 12.94 21.44
C GLY A 94 1.02 14.12 20.49
N ASP A 95 1.74 15.20 20.66
CA ASP A 95 1.63 16.40 19.80
C ASP A 95 2.66 16.46 18.66
N ARG A 96 3.40 15.40 18.43
CA ARG A 96 4.48 15.36 17.43
C ARG A 96 4.14 14.42 16.27
N PHE A 97 4.56 14.84 15.07
CA PHE A 97 4.57 13.97 13.89
C PHE A 97 5.97 13.39 13.70
N VAL A 98 6.07 12.08 13.71
CA VAL A 98 7.32 11.32 13.55
C VAL A 98 7.28 10.41 12.34
N PRO A 99 8.42 10.09 11.71
CA PRO A 99 8.47 9.14 10.60
C PRO A 99 7.99 7.75 11.02
N ILE A 100 7.38 7.04 10.07
CA ILE A 100 7.07 5.62 10.19
C ILE A 100 7.37 4.92 8.84
N PRO A 101 7.92 3.70 8.79
CA PRO A 101 8.27 2.80 9.91
C PRO A 101 9.31 3.40 10.88
N ILE A 102 9.35 2.86 12.10
CA ILE A 102 10.29 3.30 13.13
C ILE A 102 11.73 3.23 12.61
N ASN A 103 12.43 4.34 12.69
CA ASN A 103 13.82 4.50 12.30
C ASN A 103 14.56 5.41 13.30
N ILE A 104 15.81 5.74 13.04
CA ILE A 104 16.64 6.59 13.91
C ILE A 104 15.98 7.94 14.16
N ASP A 105 15.44 8.59 13.13
CA ASP A 105 14.74 9.87 13.27
C ASP A 105 13.50 9.75 14.14
N THR A 106 12.77 8.63 14.04
CA THR A 106 11.61 8.34 14.87
C THR A 106 12.02 8.31 16.34
N VAL A 107 13.03 7.50 16.66
CA VAL A 107 13.53 7.35 18.04
C VAL A 107 14.06 8.68 18.59
N ASN A 108 14.88 9.36 17.82
CA ASN A 108 15.44 10.66 18.21
C ASN A 108 14.35 11.68 18.50
N ARG A 109 13.31 11.76 17.67
CA ARG A 109 12.19 12.69 17.88
C ARG A 109 11.29 12.32 19.04
N VAL A 110 11.03 11.01 19.26
CA VAL A 110 10.17 10.53 20.35
C VAL A 110 10.83 10.78 21.71
N TYR A 111 12.12 10.49 21.81
CA TYR A 111 12.85 10.53 23.09
C TYR A 111 13.74 11.75 23.29
N GLY A 112 13.87 12.64 22.30
CA GLY A 112 14.77 13.79 22.37
C GLY A 112 16.25 13.39 22.39
N LEU A 113 16.58 12.30 21.67
CA LEU A 113 17.94 11.75 21.59
C LEU A 113 18.65 12.23 20.30
N SER A 114 19.94 11.93 20.21
CA SER A 114 20.79 12.19 19.04
C SER A 114 21.57 10.92 18.67
N LEU A 115 20.84 9.81 18.49
CA LEU A 115 21.42 8.53 18.09
C LEU A 115 21.91 8.60 16.65
N THR A 116 22.99 7.87 16.39
CA THR A 116 23.59 7.65 15.06
C THR A 116 23.41 6.19 14.65
N GLU A 117 23.86 5.83 13.43
CA GLU A 117 23.84 4.45 12.96
C GLU A 117 24.69 3.53 13.86
N GLU A 118 25.79 4.05 14.46
CA GLU A 118 26.64 3.29 15.36
C GLU A 118 26.01 3.05 16.75
N THR A 119 25.15 3.95 17.21
CA THR A 119 24.60 3.91 18.58
C THR A 119 23.19 3.38 18.68
N VAL A 120 22.41 3.38 17.58
CA VAL A 120 21.00 2.98 17.57
C VAL A 120 20.80 1.50 17.93
N ALA A 121 21.73 0.63 17.54
CA ALA A 121 21.65 -0.80 17.87
C ALA A 121 21.70 -1.02 19.39
N ALA A 122 22.62 -0.35 20.08
CA ALA A 122 22.75 -0.42 21.53
C ALA A 122 21.50 0.13 22.25
N PHE A 123 20.89 1.16 21.71
CA PHE A 123 19.62 1.68 22.22
C PHE A 123 18.53 0.60 22.15
N PHE A 124 18.30 -0.04 21.00
CA PHE A 124 17.30 -1.08 20.89
C PHE A 124 17.58 -2.29 21.78
N GLU A 125 18.84 -2.70 21.90
CA GLU A 125 19.23 -3.76 22.85
C GLU A 125 18.87 -3.41 24.31
N SER A 126 18.95 -2.15 24.70
CA SER A 126 18.65 -1.69 26.06
C SER A 126 17.14 -1.61 26.37
N VAL A 127 16.28 -1.47 25.36
CA VAL A 127 14.84 -1.26 25.53
C VAL A 127 13.97 -2.45 25.11
N ARG A 128 14.50 -3.37 24.32
CA ARG A 128 13.74 -4.54 23.86
C ARG A 128 13.37 -5.46 25.02
N GLU A 129 12.24 -6.15 24.88
CA GLU A 129 11.79 -7.20 25.82
C GLU A 129 11.94 -8.56 25.15
N PRO A 130 13.02 -9.32 25.42
CA PRO A 130 13.21 -10.65 24.83
C PRO A 130 12.05 -11.59 25.15
N ARG A 131 11.45 -12.18 24.13
CA ARG A 131 10.36 -13.17 24.21
C ARG A 131 10.78 -14.47 23.55
N SER A 132 10.57 -15.58 24.25
CA SER A 132 10.79 -16.92 23.70
C SER A 132 9.85 -17.91 24.36
N PRO A 133 9.10 -18.73 23.60
CA PRO A 133 8.94 -18.66 22.15
C PRO A 133 8.10 -17.45 21.70
N ILE A 134 8.32 -16.97 20.48
CA ILE A 134 7.48 -15.95 19.85
C ILE A 134 6.15 -16.61 19.43
N LYS A 135 5.01 -16.09 19.92
CA LYS A 135 3.68 -16.64 19.65
C LYS A 135 2.75 -15.64 18.96
N THR A 136 2.98 -14.36 19.15
CA THR A 136 2.11 -13.28 18.69
C THR A 136 2.89 -12.20 17.92
N SER A 137 2.19 -11.37 17.18
CA SER A 137 2.80 -10.17 16.58
C SER A 137 3.29 -9.17 17.64
N GLU A 138 2.62 -9.11 18.78
CA GLU A 138 3.10 -8.35 19.95
C GLU A 138 4.49 -8.80 20.39
N ASP A 139 4.70 -10.11 20.54
CA ASP A 139 6.02 -10.65 20.94
C ASP A 139 7.13 -10.24 19.96
N VAL A 140 6.81 -10.22 18.64
CA VAL A 140 7.76 -9.78 17.61
C VAL A 140 8.16 -8.32 17.82
N VAL A 141 7.18 -7.46 18.04
CA VAL A 141 7.42 -6.02 18.22
C VAL A 141 8.16 -5.73 19.52
N LEU A 142 7.75 -6.36 20.64
CA LEU A 142 8.43 -6.21 21.94
C LEU A 142 9.89 -6.65 21.87
N ASN A 143 10.15 -7.74 21.16
CA ASN A 143 11.51 -8.23 20.93
C ASN A 143 12.38 -7.25 20.12
N ALA A 144 11.76 -6.47 19.25
CA ALA A 144 12.48 -5.57 18.34
C ALA A 144 12.68 -4.17 18.93
N VAL A 145 11.61 -3.57 19.49
CA VAL A 145 11.61 -2.13 19.85
C VAL A 145 11.21 -1.86 21.29
N GLY A 146 10.80 -2.87 22.05
CA GLY A 146 10.42 -2.75 23.45
C GLY A 146 9.00 -2.22 23.69
N ARG A 147 8.59 -2.18 24.97
CA ARG A 147 7.23 -1.89 25.43
C ARG A 147 6.76 -0.48 25.05
N ASP A 148 7.57 0.51 25.31
CA ASP A 148 7.15 1.90 25.13
C ASP A 148 6.87 2.25 23.66
N LEU A 149 7.72 1.80 22.72
CA LEU A 149 7.45 1.97 21.30
C LEU A 149 6.29 1.10 20.81
N TYR A 150 6.12 -0.12 21.39
CA TYR A 150 4.94 -0.94 21.11
C TYR A 150 3.65 -0.20 21.47
N GLU A 151 3.56 0.36 22.68
CA GLU A 151 2.36 1.07 23.13
C GLU A 151 2.07 2.35 22.33
N LYS A 152 3.12 3.05 21.90
CA LYS A 152 2.98 4.29 21.12
C LYS A 152 2.57 4.09 19.66
N PHE A 153 2.93 2.95 19.05
CA PHE A 153 2.82 2.78 17.60
C PHE A 153 1.99 1.57 17.16
N PHE A 154 1.83 0.55 17.99
CA PHE A 154 1.25 -0.73 17.57
C PHE A 154 0.06 -1.18 18.39
N ARG A 155 -0.07 -0.68 19.61
CA ARG A 155 -1.23 -0.98 20.45
C ARG A 155 -2.42 -0.14 19.95
N GLY A 156 -3.44 -0.83 19.38
CA GLY A 156 -4.71 -0.24 18.95
C GLY A 156 -5.68 -0.02 20.10
#